data_6a7601dbe77732c3706ab5813248faa7
#
_entry.id   6a7601dbe77732c3706ab5813248faa7
#
_cell.length_a   1.000
_cell.length_b   1.000
_cell.length_c   1.000
_cell.angle_alpha   90.00
_cell.angle_beta   90.00
_cell.angle_gamma   90.00
#
_symmetry.space_group_name_H-M   'P 1'
#
loop_
_entity.id
_entity.type
_entity.pdbx_description
1 polymer ?
#
loop_
_entity_poly.entity_id
_entity_poly.type
_entity_poly.pdbx_seq_one_letter_code
_entity_poly.pdbx_strand_id
1 'polypeptide(L)'
;MGSEMCIRDRPKIKRFGLEKIKTNLAVSLNGVTNEVRTKLMPVNKVYNLEKLVKACSEFPLETRKRITFEYILIRDLTDSLQDAKSLIRLLHGLKFKINLIPYNSTPGGKYNAPSPEQARMFQKYLLDHQIIAPLRISKGQDIQGACGQLVVGNM
;
A
#
# COMPACT_ATOMS: atom_id res chain seq x y z
N MET A 1 -7.89 -12.06 -17.27
CA MET A 1 -7.67 -10.94 -16.34
C MET A 1 -8.10 -11.34 -14.93
N GLY A 2 -7.20 -11.31 -13.98
CA GLY A 2 -7.55 -11.48 -12.58
C GLY A 2 -8.26 -10.23 -12.08
N SER A 3 -9.47 -10.36 -11.51
CA SER A 3 -10.08 -9.26 -10.78
C SER A 3 -9.29 -9.03 -9.50
N GLU A 4 -8.87 -7.81 -9.27
CA GLU A 4 -8.23 -7.40 -8.03
C GLU A 4 -9.28 -6.70 -7.15
N MET A 5 -9.35 -7.10 -5.88
CA MET A 5 -10.20 -6.41 -4.91
C MET A 5 -9.30 -5.66 -3.94
N CYS A 6 -9.48 -4.33 -3.88
CA CYS A 6 -8.79 -3.49 -2.93
C CYS A 6 -9.51 -3.53 -1.58
N ILE A 7 -8.87 -4.08 -0.57
CA ILE A 7 -9.44 -4.24 0.76
C ILE A 7 -8.62 -3.44 1.77
N ARG A 8 -9.30 -2.75 2.67
CA ARG A 8 -8.70 -1.85 3.65
C ARG A 8 -8.78 -2.36 5.08
N ASP A 9 -9.62 -3.36 5.33
CA ASP A 9 -9.88 -3.80 6.68
C ASP A 9 -9.93 -5.34 6.83
N ARG A 10 -9.68 -5.80 8.04
CA ARG A 10 -9.56 -7.20 8.39
C ARG A 10 -10.84 -8.03 8.15
N PRO A 11 -12.05 -7.58 8.53
CA PRO A 11 -13.25 -8.40 8.33
C PRO A 11 -13.53 -8.72 6.87
N LYS A 12 -13.29 -7.77 5.99
CA LYS A 12 -13.45 -7.97 4.54
C LYS A 12 -12.44 -8.97 4.00
N ILE A 13 -11.18 -8.91 4.47
CA ILE A 13 -10.15 -9.87 4.08
C ILE A 13 -10.54 -11.29 4.47
N LYS A 14 -10.98 -11.50 5.70
CA LYS A 14 -11.42 -12.82 6.19
C LYS A 14 -12.62 -13.34 5.40
N ARG A 15 -13.64 -12.50 5.23
CA ARG A 15 -14.84 -12.87 4.47
C ARG A 15 -14.48 -13.24 3.04
N PHE A 16 -13.63 -12.46 2.40
CA PHE A 16 -13.18 -12.71 1.04
C PHE A 16 -12.45 -14.06 0.89
N GLY A 17 -11.60 -14.41 1.85
CA GLY A 17 -10.91 -15.70 1.87
C GLY A 17 -11.85 -16.90 1.99
N LEU A 18 -13.00 -16.74 2.64
CA LEU A 18 -14.01 -17.79 2.80
C LEU A 18 -14.88 -18.00 1.56
N GLU A 19 -15.01 -17.00 0.69
CA GLU A 19 -15.88 -17.03 -0.48
C GLU A 19 -15.34 -17.86 -1.66
N LYS A 20 -14.19 -18.53 -1.52
CA LYS A 20 -13.53 -19.35 -2.56
C LYS A 20 -13.38 -18.66 -3.94
N ILE A 21 -13.36 -17.33 -3.94
CA ILE A 21 -13.24 -16.56 -5.17
C ILE A 21 -11.76 -16.54 -5.58
N LYS A 22 -11.47 -16.99 -6.79
CA LYS A 22 -10.11 -17.00 -7.36
C LYS A 22 -9.66 -15.59 -7.80
N THR A 23 -9.62 -14.64 -6.88
CA THR A 23 -9.19 -13.28 -7.15
C THR A 23 -7.87 -12.95 -6.46
N ASN A 24 -7.16 -11.98 -6.98
CA ASN A 24 -5.96 -11.47 -6.34
C ASN A 24 -6.36 -10.51 -5.21
N LEU A 25 -5.74 -10.66 -4.06
CA LEU A 25 -5.95 -9.77 -2.93
C LEU A 25 -5.06 -8.53 -3.09
N ALA A 26 -5.66 -7.35 -3.10
CA ALA A 26 -4.97 -6.07 -3.04
C ALA A 26 -5.33 -5.33 -1.75
N VAL A 27 -4.33 -4.88 -1.01
CA VAL A 27 -4.49 -4.24 0.30
C VAL A 27 -3.83 -2.88 0.30
N SER A 28 -4.60 -1.83 0.60
CA SER A 28 -4.06 -0.48 0.79
C SER A 28 -3.37 -0.40 2.16
N LEU A 29 -2.04 -0.37 2.16
CA LEU A 29 -1.24 -0.31 3.37
C LEU A 29 -0.96 1.14 3.80
N ASN A 30 -0.38 1.93 2.91
CA ASN A 30 -0.18 3.38 2.99
C ASN A 30 0.58 3.91 4.22
N GLY A 31 1.17 3.07 5.01
CA GLY A 31 1.99 3.46 6.16
C GLY A 31 2.60 2.26 6.85
N VAL A 32 3.75 2.43 7.47
CA VAL A 32 4.49 1.37 8.17
C VAL A 32 4.38 1.46 9.68
N THR A 33 3.73 2.51 10.18
CA THR A 33 3.40 2.68 11.59
C THR A 33 1.91 2.95 11.74
N ASN A 34 1.36 2.58 12.89
CA ASN A 34 -0.05 2.86 13.19
C ASN A 34 -0.34 4.35 13.21
N GLU A 35 0.61 5.18 13.67
CA GLU A 35 0.48 6.63 13.70
C GLU A 35 0.28 7.21 12.30
N VAL A 36 1.19 6.92 11.37
CA VAL A 36 1.11 7.41 9.99
C VAL A 36 -0.11 6.85 9.29
N ARG A 37 -0.35 5.55 9.43
CA ARG A 37 -1.50 4.91 8.78
C ARG A 37 -2.83 5.46 9.29
N THR A 38 -2.94 5.79 10.56
CA THR A 38 -4.16 6.42 11.13
C THR A 38 -4.39 7.81 10.55
N LYS A 39 -3.33 8.59 10.32
CA LYS A 39 -3.43 9.91 9.66
C LYS A 39 -3.96 9.80 8.24
N LEU A 40 -3.52 8.79 7.50
CA LEU A 40 -3.89 8.58 6.10
C LEU A 40 -5.17 7.77 5.94
N MET A 41 -5.43 6.85 6.86
CA MET A 41 -6.56 5.92 6.82
C MET A 41 -7.14 5.75 8.23
N PRO A 42 -8.16 6.54 8.60
CA PRO A 42 -8.75 6.47 9.94
C PRO A 42 -9.27 5.10 10.37
N VAL A 43 -9.60 4.23 9.42
CA VAL A 43 -10.00 2.84 9.71
C VAL A 43 -8.94 2.06 10.50
N ASN A 44 -7.69 2.52 10.49
CA ASN A 44 -6.60 1.92 11.27
C ASN A 44 -6.84 2.00 12.79
N LYS A 45 -7.66 2.93 13.26
CA LYS A 45 -8.03 3.00 14.69
C LYS A 45 -8.74 1.73 15.16
N VAL A 46 -9.50 1.10 14.28
CA VAL A 46 -10.24 -0.13 14.56
C VAL A 46 -9.45 -1.37 14.12
N TYR A 47 -8.82 -1.28 12.95
CA TYR A 47 -8.06 -2.38 12.33
C TYR A 47 -6.63 -1.93 12.10
N ASN A 48 -5.82 -2.02 13.15
CA ASN A 48 -4.41 -1.60 13.12
C ASN A 48 -3.55 -2.53 12.26
N LEU A 49 -2.28 -2.13 12.07
CA LEU A 49 -1.33 -2.86 11.22
C LEU A 49 -1.16 -4.31 11.65
N GLU A 50 -1.07 -4.58 12.93
CA GLU A 50 -0.88 -5.93 13.46
C GLU A 50 -2.06 -6.85 13.10
N LYS A 51 -3.28 -6.38 13.25
CA LYS A 51 -4.49 -7.10 12.85
C LYS A 51 -4.57 -7.30 11.35
N LEU A 52 -4.17 -6.27 10.58
CA LEU A 52 -4.16 -6.34 9.12
C LEU A 52 -3.14 -7.38 8.61
N VAL A 53 -1.91 -7.33 9.10
CA VAL A 53 -0.86 -8.29 8.71
C VAL A 53 -1.25 -9.71 9.12
N LYS A 54 -1.81 -9.88 10.31
CA LYS A 54 -2.32 -11.19 10.74
C LYS A 54 -3.40 -11.73 9.80
N ALA A 55 -4.36 -10.91 9.42
CA ALA A 55 -5.40 -11.31 8.47
C ALA A 55 -4.82 -11.69 7.10
N CYS A 56 -3.81 -10.95 6.63
CA CYS A 56 -3.10 -11.27 5.39
C CYS A 56 -2.33 -12.60 5.49
N SER A 57 -1.72 -12.90 6.65
CA SER A 57 -1.02 -14.15 6.87
C SER A 57 -1.95 -15.37 6.89
N GLU A 58 -3.18 -15.17 7.35
CA GLU A 58 -4.23 -16.21 7.40
C GLU A 58 -5.00 -16.36 6.08
N PHE A 59 -4.78 -15.45 5.12
CA PHE A 59 -5.48 -15.48 3.83
C PHE A 59 -5.02 -16.68 2.99
N PRO A 60 -5.94 -17.49 2.46
CA PRO A 60 -5.59 -18.66 1.65
C PRO A 60 -5.12 -18.21 0.25
N LEU A 61 -3.81 -18.22 0.04
CA LEU A 61 -3.20 -17.95 -1.25
C LEU A 61 -2.98 -19.22 -2.05
N GLU A 62 -3.39 -19.19 -3.31
CA GLU A 62 -3.01 -20.25 -4.26
C GLU A 62 -1.49 -20.25 -4.48
N THR A 63 -0.94 -21.40 -4.85
CA THR A 63 0.46 -21.54 -5.24
C THR A 63 0.81 -20.53 -6.34
N ARG A 64 1.89 -19.80 -6.22
CA ARG A 64 2.35 -18.72 -7.12
C ARG A 64 1.59 -17.40 -7.03
N LYS A 65 0.53 -17.29 -6.21
CA LYS A 65 -0.14 -16.01 -5.97
C LYS A 65 0.57 -15.21 -4.90
N ARG A 66 0.44 -13.89 -4.97
CA ARG A 66 0.97 -12.94 -3.99
C ARG A 66 -0.10 -11.92 -3.61
N ILE A 67 -0.04 -11.46 -2.37
CA ILE A 67 -0.82 -10.29 -1.95
C ILE A 67 -0.18 -9.04 -2.56
N THR A 68 -0.98 -8.19 -3.16
CA THR A 68 -0.53 -6.87 -3.62
C THR A 68 -0.78 -5.84 -2.54
N PHE A 69 0.29 -5.23 -2.02
CA PHE A 69 0.14 -4.08 -1.13
C PHE A 69 0.29 -2.80 -1.93
N GLU A 70 -0.69 -1.91 -1.82
CA GLU A 70 -0.61 -0.56 -2.36
C GLU A 70 0.01 0.35 -1.32
N TYR A 71 1.05 1.09 -1.71
CA TYR A 71 1.80 1.96 -0.81
C TYR A 71 2.00 3.32 -1.48
N ILE A 72 1.46 4.37 -0.85
CA ILE A 72 1.56 5.73 -1.36
C ILE A 72 2.84 6.36 -0.82
N LEU A 73 3.65 6.89 -1.74
CA LEU A 73 4.84 7.67 -1.42
C LEU A 73 4.46 9.14 -1.28
N ILE A 74 4.58 9.69 -0.09
CA ILE A 74 4.32 11.08 0.25
C ILE A 74 5.61 11.68 0.78
N ARG A 75 6.00 12.84 0.26
CA ARG A 75 7.23 13.52 0.68
C ARG A 75 7.27 13.72 2.20
N ASP A 76 8.39 13.37 2.81
CA ASP A 76 8.67 13.53 4.24
C ASP A 76 7.70 12.82 5.20
N LEU A 77 6.86 11.91 4.67
CA LEU A 77 5.91 11.16 5.49
C LEU A 77 6.05 9.64 5.33
N THR A 78 6.13 9.15 4.08
CA THR A 78 6.15 7.71 3.77
C THR A 78 7.23 7.33 2.77
N ASP A 79 8.10 8.25 2.37
CA ASP A 79 9.06 8.05 1.28
C ASP A 79 10.52 7.85 1.72
N SER A 80 10.78 7.76 3.02
CA SER A 80 12.14 7.58 3.52
C SER A 80 12.67 6.14 3.36
N LEU A 81 13.99 5.97 3.31
CA LEU A 81 14.62 4.64 3.31
C LEU A 81 14.32 3.88 4.62
N GLN A 82 14.12 4.60 5.71
CA GLN A 82 13.69 3.98 6.98
C GLN A 82 12.30 3.38 6.86
N ASP A 83 11.39 4.04 6.14
CA ASP A 83 10.06 3.50 5.84
C ASP A 83 10.17 2.23 4.97
N ALA A 84 11.07 2.23 3.97
CA ALA A 84 11.32 1.04 3.16
C ALA A 84 11.81 -0.15 4.00
N LYS A 85 12.75 0.09 4.92
CA LYS A 85 13.23 -0.94 5.86
C LYS A 85 12.11 -1.47 6.75
N SER A 86 11.30 -0.58 7.30
CA SER A 86 10.17 -0.93 8.17
C SER A 86 9.10 -1.70 7.42
N LEU A 87 8.87 -1.35 6.15
CA LEU A 87 7.93 -2.04 5.27
C LEU A 87 8.34 -3.50 5.05
N ILE A 88 9.62 -3.75 4.78
CA ILE A 88 10.16 -5.11 4.63
C ILE A 88 9.98 -5.92 5.92
N ARG A 89 10.27 -5.32 7.07
CA ARG A 89 10.11 -5.99 8.37
C ARG A 89 8.65 -6.30 8.67
N LEU A 90 7.75 -5.35 8.40
CA LEU A 90 6.32 -5.50 8.65
C LEU A 90 5.71 -6.66 7.87
N LEU A 91 6.14 -6.84 6.62
CA LEU A 91 5.59 -7.85 5.70
C LEU A 91 6.42 -9.13 5.64
N HIS A 92 7.43 -9.25 6.48
CA HIS A 92 8.29 -10.43 6.53
C HIS A 92 7.47 -11.71 6.74
N GLY A 93 7.78 -12.74 5.96
CA GLY A 93 7.08 -14.03 6.01
C GLY A 93 5.83 -14.12 5.13
N LEU A 94 5.38 -13.03 4.54
CA LEU A 94 4.28 -13.04 3.58
C LEU A 94 4.78 -13.20 2.14
N LYS A 95 3.94 -13.76 1.28
CA LYS A 95 4.17 -13.75 -0.18
C LYS A 95 3.49 -12.51 -0.76
N PHE A 96 4.25 -11.49 -1.11
CA PHE A 96 3.69 -10.21 -1.50
C PHE A 96 4.47 -9.53 -2.63
N LYS A 97 3.84 -8.54 -3.22
CA LYS A 97 4.43 -7.48 -4.04
C LYS A 97 3.89 -6.14 -3.59
N ILE A 98 4.61 -5.07 -3.89
CA ILE A 98 4.22 -3.72 -3.49
C ILE A 98 4.04 -2.85 -4.72
N ASN A 99 2.85 -2.28 -4.90
CA ASN A 99 2.63 -1.23 -5.88
C ASN A 99 2.96 0.11 -5.22
N LEU A 100 4.03 0.75 -5.70
CA LEU A 100 4.41 2.09 -5.25
C LEU A 100 3.65 3.14 -6.05
N ILE A 101 2.94 4.01 -5.35
CA ILE A 101 2.09 5.04 -5.96
C ILE A 101 2.59 6.40 -5.47
N PRO A 102 3.34 7.17 -6.28
CA PRO A 102 3.70 8.53 -5.90
C PRO A 102 2.46 9.39 -5.70
N TYR A 103 2.42 10.13 -4.61
CA TYR A 103 1.33 11.05 -4.31
C TYR A 103 1.31 12.18 -5.35
N ASN A 104 0.13 12.55 -5.83
CA ASN A 104 -0.06 13.70 -6.68
C ASN A 104 -0.43 14.91 -5.83
N SER A 105 0.46 15.91 -5.79
CA SER A 105 0.19 17.16 -5.08
C SER A 105 -0.98 17.89 -5.72
N THR A 106 -1.87 18.40 -4.87
CA THR A 106 -2.98 19.26 -5.30
C THR A 106 -2.74 20.69 -4.80
N PRO A 107 -3.15 21.72 -5.53
CA PRO A 107 -3.06 23.10 -5.06
C PRO A 107 -3.77 23.25 -3.70
N GLY A 108 -3.06 23.78 -2.68
CA GLY A 108 -3.60 23.89 -1.33
C GLY A 108 -3.70 22.58 -0.55
N GLY A 109 -3.22 21.47 -1.10
CA GLY A 109 -3.22 20.17 -0.45
C GLY A 109 -2.25 20.10 0.73
N LYS A 110 -2.57 19.25 1.71
CA LYS A 110 -1.77 19.06 2.92
C LYS A 110 -0.42 18.36 2.66
N TYR A 111 -0.34 17.54 1.62
CA TYR A 111 0.81 16.70 1.33
C TYR A 111 1.44 17.04 -0.01
N ASN A 112 2.72 16.68 -0.16
CA ASN A 112 3.47 16.90 -1.38
C ASN A 112 3.92 15.57 -2.01
N ALA A 113 4.09 15.60 -3.33
CA ALA A 113 4.66 14.47 -4.06
C ALA A 113 6.13 14.26 -3.67
N PRO A 114 6.61 13.01 -3.64
CA PRO A 114 8.03 12.73 -3.50
C PRO A 114 8.77 13.23 -4.75
N SER A 115 10.07 13.49 -4.63
CA SER A 115 10.89 13.73 -5.82
C SER A 115 11.01 12.43 -6.64
N PRO A 116 11.20 12.50 -7.96
CA PRO A 116 11.43 11.32 -8.78
C PRO A 116 12.61 10.48 -8.30
N GLU A 117 13.69 11.12 -7.85
CA GLU A 117 14.87 10.45 -7.30
C GLU A 117 14.53 9.69 -6.03
N GLN A 118 13.78 10.32 -5.12
CA GLN A 118 13.38 9.69 -3.86
C GLN A 118 12.49 8.47 -4.11
N ALA A 119 11.53 8.57 -5.01
CA ALA A 119 10.67 7.45 -5.39
C ALA A 119 11.48 6.28 -5.98
N ARG A 120 12.46 6.57 -6.84
CA ARG A 120 13.35 5.55 -7.42
C ARG A 120 14.28 4.93 -6.38
N MET A 121 14.80 5.71 -5.44
CA MET A 121 15.62 5.20 -4.34
C MET A 121 14.83 4.24 -3.46
N PHE A 122 13.59 4.58 -3.14
CA PHE A 122 12.70 3.71 -2.38
C PHE A 122 12.43 2.41 -3.14
N GLN A 123 12.09 2.50 -4.42
CA GLN A 123 11.89 1.33 -5.28
C GLN A 123 13.13 0.47 -5.37
N LYS A 124 14.29 1.09 -5.64
CA LYS A 124 15.57 0.38 -5.75
C LYS A 124 15.89 -0.40 -4.47
N TYR A 125 15.68 0.20 -3.31
CA TYR A 125 15.89 -0.46 -2.03
C TYR A 125 15.05 -1.75 -1.89
N LEU A 126 13.79 -1.70 -2.29
CA LEU A 126 12.90 -2.88 -2.28
C LEU A 126 13.37 -3.94 -3.29
N LEU A 127 13.74 -3.52 -4.51
CA LEU A 127 14.23 -4.44 -5.54
C LEU A 127 15.54 -5.12 -5.13
N ASP A 128 16.46 -4.39 -4.50
CA ASP A 128 17.73 -4.93 -3.98
C ASP A 128 17.48 -6.00 -2.89
N HIS A 129 16.34 -5.95 -2.23
CA HIS A 129 15.88 -6.97 -1.27
C HIS A 129 14.95 -8.02 -1.89
N GLN A 130 14.98 -8.17 -3.22
CA GLN A 130 14.20 -9.16 -3.98
C GLN A 130 12.67 -9.01 -3.85
N ILE A 131 12.20 -7.80 -3.57
CA ILE A 131 10.77 -7.49 -3.49
C ILE A 131 10.32 -6.89 -4.82
N ILE A 132 9.27 -7.45 -5.41
CA ILE A 132 8.64 -6.91 -6.61
C ILE A 132 7.94 -5.61 -6.24
N ALA A 133 8.40 -4.48 -6.76
CA ALA A 133 7.92 -3.15 -6.42
C ALA A 133 7.78 -2.26 -7.66
N PRO A 134 6.76 -2.48 -8.49
CA PRO A 134 6.49 -1.57 -9.60
C PRO A 134 6.13 -0.18 -9.10
N LEU A 135 6.73 0.82 -9.73
CA LEU A 135 6.44 2.24 -9.47
C LEU A 135 5.43 2.72 -10.51
N ARG A 136 4.25 3.12 -10.07
CA ARG A 136 3.25 3.72 -10.94
C ARG A 136 3.68 5.13 -11.30
N ILE A 137 3.97 5.35 -12.58
CA ILE A 137 4.19 6.69 -13.12
C ILE A 137 2.85 7.17 -13.67
N SER A 138 2.29 8.22 -13.07
CA SER A 138 1.09 8.87 -13.61
C SER A 138 1.45 9.48 -14.98
N LYS A 139 0.90 8.92 -16.04
CA LYS A 139 0.94 9.57 -17.35
C LYS A 139 -0.10 10.68 -17.36
N GLY A 140 0.32 11.90 -17.09
CA GLY A 140 -0.54 13.07 -17.13
C GLY A 140 -0.99 13.53 -15.74
N GLN A 141 -0.73 14.79 -15.44
CA GLN A 141 -1.16 15.46 -14.21
C GLN A 141 -2.67 15.75 -14.18
N ASP A 142 -3.40 15.30 -15.19
CA ASP A 142 -4.79 15.72 -15.42
C ASP A 142 -5.86 14.68 -14.99
N ILE A 143 -5.46 13.52 -14.51
CA ILE A 143 -6.44 12.51 -14.07
C ILE A 143 -6.67 12.65 -12.57
N GLN A 144 -7.67 13.44 -12.22
CA GLN A 144 -8.27 13.43 -10.90
C GLN A 144 -8.99 12.09 -10.70
N GLY A 145 -8.54 11.27 -9.80
CA GLY A 145 -9.19 9.98 -9.53
C GLY A 145 -8.24 8.86 -9.11
N ALA A 146 -6.96 9.16 -8.92
CA ALA A 146 -6.03 8.21 -8.33
C ALA A 146 -6.39 7.93 -6.86
N CYS A 147 -6.17 6.70 -6.42
CA CYS A 147 -6.40 6.28 -5.02
C CYS A 147 -5.77 7.21 -3.97
N GLY A 148 -4.72 7.94 -4.34
CA GLY A 148 -4.09 8.95 -3.48
C GLY A 148 -4.97 10.16 -3.14
N GLN A 149 -5.97 10.47 -3.96
CA GLN A 149 -6.89 11.58 -3.69
C GLN A 149 -8.02 11.21 -2.73
N LEU A 150 -8.39 9.95 -2.65
CA LEU A 150 -9.37 9.47 -1.69
C LEU A 150 -8.92 9.63 -0.23
N VAL A 151 -7.63 9.71 -0.01
CA VAL A 151 -7.04 9.92 1.32
C VAL A 151 -7.24 11.36 1.79
N VAL A 152 -7.27 12.31 0.87
CA VAL A 152 -7.36 13.75 1.17
C VAL A 152 -8.82 14.22 1.30
N GLY A 153 -9.74 13.57 0.60
CA GLY A 153 -11.15 13.95 0.58
C GLY A 153 -11.95 13.64 1.85
N ASN A 154 -11.39 12.88 2.77
CA ASN A 154 -12.09 12.42 3.98
C ASN A 154 -11.50 12.97 5.29
N MET A 155 -10.76 14.06 5.20
CA MET A 155 -10.26 14.73 6.40
C MET A 155 -10.88 16.11 6.58
#